data_49db8dc3b4788c1b648ea6c1a327437b
#
_entry.id   49db8dc3b4788c1b648ea6c1a327437b
#
_cell.length_a   1.000
_cell.length_b   1.000
_cell.length_c   1.000
_cell.angle_alpha   90.00
_cell.angle_beta   90.00
_cell.angle_gamma   90.00
#
_symmetry.space_group_name_H-M   'P 1'
#
loop_
_entity.id
_entity.type
_entity.pdbx_description
1 polymer ?
#
loop_
_entity_poly.entity_id
_entity_poly.type
_entity_poly.pdbx_seq_one_letter_code
_entity_poly.pdbx_strand_id
1 'polypeptide(L)'
;MSLPPVINFAQWVNEHADELKPPVNNRQIWDGVSDFIVQVVGGPNQRTDFHVDPYEEWFYQVKGNMHVNVVTDEGQRRIDVREGEMFLLPGNVPHSPQRPETGSIGLVIERIREEGTLESFQWYCPGCDALVHAEELQVRDIVTDLPPVFESFYDNEQARTCRACGTLHPGKG
;
A
#
# COMPACT_ATOMS: atom_id res chain seq x y z
N MET A 1 -3.84 32.04 9.53
CA MET A 1 -3.42 30.65 9.28
C MET A 1 -3.38 29.95 10.63
N SER A 2 -4.19 28.93 10.87
CA SER A 2 -4.14 28.15 12.12
C SER A 2 -3.09 27.05 11.95
N LEU A 3 -2.25 26.88 12.96
CA LEU A 3 -1.30 25.75 12.97
C LEU A 3 -2.04 24.46 13.32
N PRO A 4 -1.65 23.32 12.71
CA PRO A 4 -2.17 22.03 13.15
C PRO A 4 -1.73 21.76 14.61
N PRO A 5 -2.54 21.03 15.39
CA PRO A 5 -2.20 20.74 16.77
C PRO A 5 -1.02 19.77 16.87
N VAL A 6 -0.26 19.90 17.96
CA VAL A 6 0.66 18.83 18.36
C VAL A 6 -0.18 17.67 18.88
N ILE A 7 0.16 16.44 18.45
CA ILE A 7 -0.49 15.23 18.90
C ILE A 7 0.50 14.35 19.68
N ASN A 8 -0.01 13.64 20.68
CA ASN A 8 0.69 12.51 21.27
C ASN A 8 0.38 11.26 20.43
N PHE A 9 1.35 10.76 19.71
CA PHE A 9 1.15 9.68 18.76
C PHE A 9 0.61 8.39 19.42
N ALA A 10 1.14 8.01 20.58
CA ALA A 10 0.68 6.81 21.28
C ALA A 10 -0.78 6.95 21.76
N GLN A 11 -1.17 8.12 22.25
CA GLN A 11 -2.55 8.42 22.61
C GLN A 11 -3.45 8.40 21.37
N TRP A 12 -3.02 9.03 20.27
CA TRP A 12 -3.76 9.08 19.02
C TRP A 12 -4.03 7.66 18.47
N VAL A 13 -3.03 6.76 18.47
CA VAL A 13 -3.20 5.35 18.06
C VAL A 13 -4.26 4.64 18.93
N ASN A 14 -4.25 4.88 20.24
CA ASN A 14 -5.25 4.28 21.13
C ASN A 14 -6.67 4.81 20.87
N GLU A 15 -6.80 6.09 20.61
CA GLU A 15 -8.09 6.75 20.32
C GLU A 15 -8.70 6.28 19.00
N HIS A 16 -7.86 5.87 18.03
CA HIS A 16 -8.28 5.41 16.70
C HIS A 16 -8.11 3.89 16.50
N ALA A 17 -7.92 3.13 17.59
CA ALA A 17 -7.59 1.70 17.52
C ALA A 17 -8.59 0.85 16.73
N ASP A 18 -9.86 1.25 16.66
CA ASP A 18 -10.87 0.51 15.91
C ASP A 18 -10.78 0.76 14.40
N GLU A 19 -10.29 1.92 13.98
CA GLU A 19 -10.06 2.25 12.57
C GLU A 19 -8.77 1.62 12.01
N LEU A 20 -7.86 1.22 12.91
CA LEU A 20 -6.61 0.53 12.58
C LEU A 20 -6.75 -1.00 12.53
N LYS A 21 -7.99 -1.50 12.49
CA LYS A 21 -8.35 -2.92 12.34
C LYS A 21 -9.08 -3.15 11.02
N PRO A 22 -9.11 -4.40 10.52
CA PRO A 22 -9.96 -4.73 9.38
C PRO A 22 -11.43 -4.30 9.60
N PRO A 23 -12.13 -3.83 8.57
CA PRO A 23 -11.74 -3.77 7.16
C PRO A 23 -10.99 -2.49 6.76
N VAL A 24 -10.93 -1.45 7.59
CA VAL A 24 -10.36 -0.14 7.25
C VAL A 24 -8.83 -0.18 7.26
N ASN A 25 -8.24 -0.60 8.38
CA ASN A 25 -6.80 -0.81 8.60
C ASN A 25 -5.92 0.44 8.55
N ASN A 26 -6.44 1.62 8.24
CA ASN A 26 -5.60 2.82 8.14
C ASN A 26 -6.37 4.10 8.47
N ARG A 27 -5.62 5.13 8.90
CA ARG A 27 -6.14 6.47 9.10
C ARG A 27 -5.05 7.51 8.89
N GLN A 28 -5.39 8.56 8.17
CA GLN A 28 -4.50 9.70 7.94
C GLN A 28 -4.47 10.65 9.14
N ILE A 29 -3.28 11.16 9.46
CA ILE A 29 -3.05 12.24 10.40
C ILE A 29 -2.93 13.55 9.60
N TRP A 30 -3.47 14.66 10.12
CA TRP A 30 -3.42 15.99 9.50
C TRP A 30 -3.97 16.04 8.07
N ASP A 31 -5.07 15.36 7.84
CA ASP A 31 -5.76 15.38 6.56
C ASP A 31 -6.08 16.82 6.11
N GLY A 32 -5.74 17.13 4.85
CA GLY A 32 -5.99 18.42 4.21
C GLY A 32 -5.17 19.62 4.73
N VAL A 33 -4.17 19.40 5.61
CA VAL A 33 -3.34 20.49 6.20
C VAL A 33 -1.85 20.31 5.97
N SER A 34 -1.43 19.33 5.19
CA SER A 34 -0.03 19.00 4.94
C SER A 34 0.18 18.73 3.45
N ASP A 35 1.39 18.98 2.95
CA ASP A 35 1.86 18.55 1.63
C ASP A 35 2.30 17.07 1.63
N PHE A 36 2.18 16.42 2.78
CA PHE A 36 2.44 14.99 2.96
C PHE A 36 1.18 14.27 3.41
N ILE A 37 1.01 13.05 2.91
CA ILE A 37 0.09 12.06 3.44
C ILE A 37 0.84 11.34 4.57
N VAL A 38 0.38 11.48 5.81
CA VAL A 38 0.92 10.78 6.96
C VAL A 38 -0.11 9.76 7.41
N GLN A 39 0.08 8.51 7.02
CA GLN A 39 -0.89 7.45 7.25
C GLN A 39 -0.42 6.49 8.33
N VAL A 40 -1.28 6.22 9.31
CA VAL A 40 -1.11 5.12 10.26
C VAL A 40 -1.81 3.90 9.72
N VAL A 41 -1.08 2.79 9.62
CA VAL A 41 -1.60 1.54 9.07
C VAL A 41 -1.47 0.44 10.09
N GLY A 42 -2.60 -0.24 10.38
CA GLY A 42 -2.66 -1.37 11.30
C GLY A 42 -2.65 -2.71 10.57
N GLY A 43 -2.25 -3.76 11.29
CA GLY A 43 -2.37 -5.15 10.83
C GLY A 43 -3.46 -5.93 11.58
N PRO A 44 -3.96 -7.05 10.99
CA PRO A 44 -3.47 -7.65 9.76
C PRO A 44 -3.94 -6.92 8.51
N ASN A 45 -3.06 -6.77 7.53
CA ASN A 45 -3.35 -6.22 6.22
C ASN A 45 -2.47 -6.91 5.19
N GLN A 46 -3.09 -7.63 4.28
CA GLN A 46 -2.44 -8.34 3.19
C GLN A 46 -3.11 -7.98 1.87
N ARG A 47 -2.32 -7.86 0.82
CA ARG A 47 -2.80 -7.48 -0.51
C ARG A 47 -2.04 -8.25 -1.58
N THR A 48 -2.64 -8.39 -2.76
CA THR A 48 -2.06 -9.12 -3.90
C THR A 48 -1.60 -8.20 -5.01
N ASP A 49 -2.03 -6.96 -5.00
CA ASP A 49 -1.60 -5.93 -5.94
C ASP A 49 -0.28 -5.29 -5.51
N PHE A 50 0.42 -4.76 -6.49
CA PHE A 50 1.59 -3.92 -6.35
C PHE A 50 1.24 -2.51 -6.80
N HIS A 51 1.47 -1.55 -5.92
CA HIS A 51 1.32 -0.14 -6.22
C HIS A 51 2.61 0.42 -6.84
N VAL A 52 2.49 1.33 -7.78
CA VAL A 52 3.60 2.08 -8.37
C VAL A 52 3.27 3.55 -8.25
N ASP A 53 3.90 4.20 -7.29
CA ASP A 53 3.84 5.64 -7.10
C ASP A 53 5.07 6.28 -7.75
N PRO A 54 4.96 7.38 -8.52
CA PRO A 54 6.12 8.09 -9.03
C PRO A 54 6.96 8.77 -7.95
N TYR A 55 6.43 8.92 -6.74
CA TYR A 55 7.13 9.51 -5.60
C TYR A 55 7.68 8.46 -4.65
N GLU A 56 8.57 8.92 -3.75
CA GLU A 56 9.12 8.10 -2.67
C GLU A 56 8.09 7.86 -1.58
N GLU A 57 8.11 6.66 -0.99
CA GLU A 57 7.35 6.32 0.21
C GLU A 57 8.29 6.01 1.37
N TRP A 58 8.00 6.56 2.54
CA TRP A 58 8.77 6.30 3.74
C TRP A 58 7.96 5.47 4.72
N PHE A 59 8.50 4.33 5.12
CA PHE A 59 7.91 3.38 6.06
C PHE A 59 8.64 3.45 7.40
N TYR A 60 7.89 3.48 8.49
CA TYR A 60 8.40 3.29 9.84
C TYR A 60 7.52 2.29 10.58
N GLN A 61 8.09 1.18 11.02
CA GLN A 61 7.35 0.17 11.76
C GLN A 61 7.41 0.45 13.25
N VAL A 62 6.29 0.95 13.79
CA VAL A 62 6.17 1.40 15.19
C VAL A 62 6.02 0.25 16.15
N LYS A 63 5.25 -0.80 15.75
CA LYS A 63 4.94 -1.97 16.57
C LYS A 63 4.71 -3.19 15.69
N GLY A 64 5.26 -4.33 16.11
CA GLY A 64 5.23 -5.56 15.33
C GLY A 64 6.08 -5.47 14.06
N ASN A 65 5.94 -6.42 13.15
CA ASN A 65 6.74 -6.49 11.94
C ASN A 65 5.88 -6.38 10.69
N MET A 66 6.48 -5.89 9.62
CA MET A 66 5.93 -5.90 8.28
C MET A 66 7.00 -6.35 7.28
N HIS A 67 6.58 -6.57 6.05
CA HIS A 67 7.49 -6.62 4.93
C HIS A 67 6.89 -5.90 3.71
N VAL A 68 7.74 -5.48 2.81
CA VAL A 68 7.35 -4.93 1.51
C VAL A 68 7.84 -5.87 0.43
N ASN A 69 6.92 -6.45 -0.34
CA ASN A 69 7.29 -7.12 -1.56
C ASN A 69 7.55 -6.06 -2.63
N VAL A 70 8.66 -6.13 -3.33
CA VAL A 70 9.04 -5.20 -4.40
C VAL A 70 9.40 -5.96 -5.67
N VAL A 71 9.22 -5.30 -6.81
CA VAL A 71 9.69 -5.82 -8.10
C VAL A 71 10.83 -4.93 -8.58
N THR A 72 11.97 -5.55 -8.85
CA THR A 72 13.18 -4.89 -9.34
C THR A 72 13.64 -5.55 -10.65
N ASP A 73 14.67 -5.01 -11.27
CA ASP A 73 15.29 -5.62 -12.47
C ASP A 73 15.83 -7.05 -12.20
N GLU A 74 16.10 -7.38 -10.93
CA GLU A 74 16.54 -8.71 -10.49
C GLU A 74 15.37 -9.67 -10.16
N GLY A 75 14.11 -9.23 -10.33
CA GLY A 75 12.89 -9.96 -10.01
C GLY A 75 12.24 -9.51 -8.71
N GLN A 76 11.28 -10.31 -8.24
CA GLN A 76 10.59 -10.02 -6.99
C GLN A 76 11.49 -10.23 -5.77
N ARG A 77 11.40 -9.32 -4.82
CA ARG A 77 12.14 -9.36 -3.55
C ARG A 77 11.24 -9.01 -2.39
N ARG A 78 11.53 -9.60 -1.25
CA ARG A 78 10.92 -9.25 0.04
C ARG A 78 11.91 -8.44 0.86
N ILE A 79 11.45 -7.28 1.34
CA ILE A 79 12.17 -6.40 2.26
C ILE A 79 11.46 -6.46 3.60
N ASP A 80 12.10 -7.10 4.60
CA ASP A 80 11.57 -7.12 5.96
C ASP A 80 11.84 -5.79 6.66
N VAL A 81 10.83 -5.24 7.34
CA VAL A 81 10.90 -4.03 8.17
C VAL A 81 10.38 -4.39 9.55
N ARG A 82 11.30 -4.50 10.52
CA ARG A 82 10.98 -4.91 11.89
C ARG A 82 10.53 -3.73 12.73
N GLU A 83 9.96 -4.04 13.88
CA GLU A 83 9.65 -3.02 14.88
C GLU A 83 10.86 -2.10 15.15
N GLY A 84 10.64 -0.79 15.05
CA GLY A 84 11.65 0.25 15.20
C GLY A 84 12.48 0.53 13.94
N GLU A 85 12.33 -0.24 12.87
CA GLU A 85 13.05 -0.03 11.62
C GLU A 85 12.31 0.91 10.66
N MET A 86 13.10 1.55 9.79
CA MET A 86 12.64 2.46 8.74
C MET A 86 13.12 1.98 7.38
N PHE A 87 12.31 2.23 6.36
CA PHE A 87 12.66 1.94 4.98
C PHE A 87 12.20 3.10 4.09
N LEU A 88 13.07 3.58 3.22
CA LEU A 88 12.73 4.53 2.15
C LEU A 88 12.66 3.75 0.83
N LEU A 89 11.46 3.70 0.28
CA LEU A 89 11.19 3.12 -1.03
C LEU A 89 11.33 4.21 -2.09
N PRO A 90 12.19 4.04 -3.11
CA PRO A 90 12.27 4.97 -4.23
C PRO A 90 10.97 4.99 -5.05
N GLY A 91 10.68 6.13 -5.67
CA GLY A 91 9.56 6.23 -6.61
C GLY A 91 9.70 5.28 -7.81
N ASN A 92 8.58 4.94 -8.42
CA ASN A 92 8.45 4.04 -9.56
C ASN A 92 8.87 2.58 -9.31
N VAL A 93 9.00 2.15 -8.06
CA VAL A 93 9.24 0.75 -7.70
C VAL A 93 7.90 0.07 -7.41
N PRO A 94 7.49 -0.96 -8.19
CA PRO A 94 6.29 -1.72 -7.86
C PRO A 94 6.45 -2.37 -6.49
N HIS A 95 5.49 -2.14 -5.59
CA HIS A 95 5.59 -2.60 -4.21
C HIS A 95 4.24 -2.99 -3.62
N SER A 96 4.29 -3.92 -2.68
CA SER A 96 3.11 -4.46 -2.00
C SER A 96 3.40 -4.61 -0.51
N PRO A 97 3.04 -3.60 0.31
CA PRO A 97 3.24 -3.67 1.76
C PRO A 97 2.35 -4.75 2.39
N GLN A 98 2.94 -5.58 3.23
CA GLN A 98 2.29 -6.70 3.90
C GLN A 98 2.44 -6.57 5.42
N ARG A 99 1.34 -6.59 6.15
CA ARG A 99 1.31 -6.56 7.62
C ARG A 99 0.56 -7.78 8.15
N PRO A 100 1.21 -8.95 8.25
CA PRO A 100 0.53 -10.17 8.66
C PRO A 100 0.18 -10.21 10.16
N GLU A 101 0.88 -9.43 10.99
CA GLU A 101 0.74 -9.47 12.44
C GLU A 101 -0.46 -8.65 12.92
N THR A 102 -1.36 -9.29 13.66
CA THR A 102 -2.49 -8.62 14.32
C THR A 102 -2.00 -7.59 15.34
N GLY A 103 -2.50 -6.37 15.23
CA GLY A 103 -2.17 -5.26 16.12
C GLY A 103 -0.78 -4.66 15.87
N SER A 104 -0.15 -4.98 14.74
CA SER A 104 1.01 -4.22 14.26
C SER A 104 0.58 -2.83 13.83
N ILE A 105 1.49 -1.86 14.00
CA ILE A 105 1.27 -0.43 13.67
C ILE A 105 2.48 0.07 12.92
N GLY A 106 2.24 0.69 11.77
CA GLY A 106 3.25 1.37 10.98
C GLY A 106 2.81 2.75 10.54
N LEU A 107 3.77 3.59 10.25
CA LEU A 107 3.58 4.85 9.55
C LEU A 107 4.00 4.68 8.09
N VAL A 108 3.21 5.27 7.19
CA VAL A 108 3.57 5.48 5.79
C VAL A 108 3.49 6.97 5.52
N ILE A 109 4.56 7.54 5.00
CA ILE A 109 4.63 8.96 4.65
C ILE A 109 4.90 9.07 3.16
N GLU A 110 4.01 9.74 2.48
CA GLU A 110 4.01 9.92 1.03
C GLU A 110 3.80 11.40 0.69
N ARG A 111 4.15 11.79 -0.53
CA ARG A 111 3.78 13.11 -1.04
C ARG A 111 2.34 13.12 -1.52
N ILE A 112 1.66 14.26 -1.35
CA ILE A 112 0.40 14.50 -2.06
C ILE A 112 0.69 14.52 -3.57
N ARG A 113 -0.11 13.79 -4.34
CA ARG A 113 0.02 13.72 -5.79
C ARG A 113 -0.42 15.03 -6.41
N GLU A 114 0.38 15.54 -7.33
CA GLU A 114 -0.02 16.68 -8.18
C GLU A 114 -1.15 16.26 -9.12
N GLU A 115 -1.95 17.22 -9.54
CA GLU A 115 -3.02 16.94 -10.50
C GLU A 115 -2.43 16.42 -11.82
N GLY A 116 -3.01 15.33 -12.36
CA GLY A 116 -2.51 14.65 -13.54
C GLY A 116 -1.47 13.58 -13.26
N THR A 117 -1.02 13.41 -12.01
CA THR A 117 -0.13 12.30 -11.64
C THR A 117 -0.87 10.97 -11.80
N LEU A 118 -0.30 10.06 -12.60
CA LEU A 118 -0.79 8.70 -12.73
C LEU A 118 -0.02 7.78 -11.80
N GLU A 119 -0.76 6.91 -11.15
CA GLU A 119 -0.26 5.80 -10.36
C GLU A 119 -0.65 4.50 -11.07
N SER A 120 0.10 3.43 -10.88
CA SER A 120 -0.22 2.12 -11.46
C SER A 120 -0.47 1.08 -10.37
N PHE A 121 -1.45 0.22 -10.61
CA PHE A 121 -1.72 -0.96 -9.81
C PHE A 121 -1.48 -2.18 -10.68
N GLN A 122 -0.61 -3.07 -10.22
CA GLN A 122 -0.07 -4.16 -10.99
C GLN A 122 -0.25 -5.49 -10.26
N TRP A 123 -0.47 -6.57 -11.00
CA TRP A 123 -0.54 -7.92 -10.46
C TRP A 123 0.45 -8.83 -11.20
N TYR A 124 1.21 -9.57 -10.42
CA TYR A 124 2.26 -10.44 -10.93
C TYR A 124 1.89 -11.90 -10.73
N CYS A 125 2.33 -12.75 -11.65
CA CYS A 125 2.05 -14.17 -11.63
C CYS A 125 2.76 -14.87 -10.47
N PRO A 126 2.04 -15.61 -9.60
CA PRO A 126 2.68 -16.33 -8.50
C PRO A 126 3.50 -17.56 -8.98
N GLY A 127 3.39 -17.94 -10.25
CA GLY A 127 4.12 -19.07 -10.80
C GLY A 127 5.36 -18.74 -11.61
N CYS A 128 5.47 -17.50 -12.15
CA CYS A 128 6.60 -17.13 -13.02
C CYS A 128 6.99 -15.66 -12.96
N ASP A 129 6.44 -14.90 -12.00
CA ASP A 129 6.71 -13.47 -11.76
C ASP A 129 6.41 -12.52 -12.94
N ALA A 130 5.84 -13.02 -14.04
CA ALA A 130 5.44 -12.16 -15.16
C ALA A 130 4.30 -11.23 -14.75
N LEU A 131 4.31 -10.01 -15.29
CA LEU A 131 3.20 -9.08 -15.15
C LEU A 131 1.93 -9.69 -15.79
N VAL A 132 0.88 -9.87 -15.00
CA VAL A 132 -0.41 -10.43 -15.43
C VAL A 132 -1.35 -9.32 -15.90
N HIS A 133 -1.44 -8.25 -15.10
CA HIS A 133 -2.35 -7.13 -15.34
C HIS A 133 -1.79 -5.84 -14.75
N ALA A 134 -2.11 -4.71 -15.38
CA ALA A 134 -1.80 -3.38 -14.88
C ALA A 134 -2.92 -2.41 -15.23
N GLU A 135 -3.25 -1.52 -14.30
CA GLU A 135 -4.16 -0.40 -14.49
C GLU A 135 -3.46 0.89 -14.05
N GLU A 136 -3.64 1.93 -14.84
CA GLU A 136 -3.12 3.27 -14.53
C GLU A 136 -4.26 4.25 -14.35
N LEU A 137 -4.23 5.01 -13.25
CA LEU A 137 -5.22 6.03 -12.97
C LEU A 137 -4.65 7.15 -12.12
N GLN A 138 -5.29 8.31 -12.16
CA GLN A 138 -5.07 9.34 -11.16
C GLN A 138 -5.93 9.02 -9.94
N VAL A 139 -5.30 8.68 -8.82
CA VAL A 139 -5.98 8.46 -7.55
C VAL A 139 -6.25 9.82 -6.88
N ARG A 140 -7.53 10.14 -6.67
CA ARG A 140 -7.98 11.31 -5.91
C ARG A 140 -8.54 10.92 -4.56
N ASP A 141 -9.22 9.78 -4.52
CA ASP A 141 -9.80 9.20 -3.31
C ASP A 141 -9.66 7.68 -3.36
N ILE A 142 -8.85 7.13 -2.47
CA ILE A 142 -8.59 5.69 -2.39
C ILE A 142 -9.85 4.86 -2.10
N VAL A 143 -10.86 5.46 -1.46
CA VAL A 143 -12.10 4.76 -1.09
C VAL A 143 -13.02 4.59 -2.29
N THR A 144 -13.04 5.57 -3.20
CA THR A 144 -13.92 5.56 -4.37
C THR A 144 -13.24 5.11 -5.65
N ASP A 145 -11.96 5.42 -5.84
CA ASP A 145 -11.27 5.20 -7.11
C ASP A 145 -10.69 3.77 -7.23
N LEU A 146 -10.21 3.20 -6.12
CA LEU A 146 -9.55 1.90 -6.15
C LEU A 146 -10.48 0.68 -6.25
N PRO A 147 -11.64 0.62 -5.55
CA PRO A 147 -12.48 -0.57 -5.59
C PRO A 147 -12.89 -1.00 -7.01
N PRO A 148 -13.33 -0.12 -7.92
CA PRO A 148 -13.67 -0.52 -9.29
C PRO A 148 -12.50 -1.12 -10.05
N VAL A 149 -11.27 -0.60 -9.85
CA VAL A 149 -10.05 -1.11 -10.48
C VAL A 149 -9.76 -2.53 -10.01
N PHE A 150 -9.82 -2.75 -8.70
CA PHE A 150 -9.53 -4.06 -8.11
C PHE A 150 -10.61 -5.09 -8.46
N GLU A 151 -11.89 -4.72 -8.39
CA GLU A 151 -13.00 -5.58 -8.77
C GLU A 151 -12.92 -6.00 -10.23
N SER A 152 -12.56 -5.07 -11.14
CA SER A 152 -12.41 -5.37 -12.57
C SER A 152 -11.39 -6.47 -12.84
N PHE A 153 -10.32 -6.52 -12.07
CA PHE A 153 -9.33 -7.59 -12.14
C PHE A 153 -9.81 -8.86 -11.42
N TYR A 154 -10.32 -8.73 -10.18
CA TYR A 154 -10.69 -9.89 -9.35
C TYR A 154 -11.82 -10.72 -9.95
N ASP A 155 -12.78 -10.09 -10.60
CA ASP A 155 -13.94 -10.73 -11.20
C ASP A 155 -13.68 -11.24 -12.63
N ASN A 156 -12.50 -10.95 -13.19
CA ASN A 156 -12.16 -11.31 -14.57
C ASN A 156 -11.09 -12.41 -14.62
N GLU A 157 -11.51 -13.68 -14.76
CA GLU A 157 -10.60 -14.81 -14.85
C GLU A 157 -9.62 -14.70 -16.02
N GLN A 158 -10.06 -14.16 -17.16
CA GLN A 158 -9.18 -13.97 -18.31
C GLN A 158 -8.06 -12.93 -18.00
N ALA A 159 -8.40 -11.84 -17.32
CA ALA A 159 -7.41 -10.85 -16.88
C ALA A 159 -6.44 -11.44 -15.84
N ARG A 160 -6.92 -12.37 -15.00
CA ARG A 160 -6.10 -13.06 -13.98
C ARG A 160 -5.27 -14.22 -14.53
N THR A 161 -5.52 -14.68 -15.75
CA THR A 161 -4.76 -15.77 -16.34
C THR A 161 -3.43 -15.28 -16.91
N CYS A 162 -2.32 -15.76 -16.39
CA CYS A 162 -0.99 -15.40 -16.85
C CYS A 162 -0.76 -15.85 -18.30
N ARG A 163 -0.47 -14.92 -19.18
CA ARG A 163 -0.21 -15.20 -20.60
C ARG A 163 1.10 -15.95 -20.84
N ALA A 164 2.04 -15.90 -19.90
CA ALA A 164 3.35 -16.53 -20.04
C ALA A 164 3.33 -18.02 -19.65
N CYS A 165 2.60 -18.41 -18.59
CA CYS A 165 2.63 -19.76 -18.07
C CYS A 165 1.24 -20.41 -17.83
N GLY A 166 0.16 -19.67 -18.05
CA GLY A 166 -1.21 -20.17 -17.85
C GLY A 166 -1.67 -20.23 -16.39
N THR A 167 -0.84 -19.85 -15.43
CA THR A 167 -1.24 -19.84 -14.01
C THR A 167 -2.33 -18.79 -13.78
N LEU A 168 -3.39 -19.19 -13.08
CA LEU A 168 -4.43 -18.28 -12.66
C LEU A 168 -3.99 -17.55 -11.38
N HIS A 169 -3.94 -16.21 -11.43
CA HIS A 169 -3.71 -15.39 -10.25
C HIS A 169 -4.90 -15.51 -9.27
N PRO A 170 -4.68 -15.64 -7.94
CA PRO A 170 -5.76 -15.88 -6.96
C PRO A 170 -6.81 -14.75 -6.93
N GLY A 171 -6.46 -13.55 -7.39
CA GLY A 171 -7.30 -12.38 -7.27
C GLY A 171 -7.10 -11.72 -5.91
N LYS A 172 -8.19 -11.54 -5.18
CA LYS A 172 -8.17 -11.00 -3.82
C LYS A 172 -7.47 -11.99 -2.87
N GLY A 173 -6.55 -11.48 -2.05
CA GLY A 173 -5.84 -12.26 -1.02
C GLY A 173 -6.70 -12.54 0.21
#